data_baf1d3fc59efea35ac52626f995bccdb
#
_entry.id   baf1d3fc59efea35ac52626f995bccdb
#
_cell.length_a   1.000
_cell.length_b   1.000
_cell.length_c   1.000
_cell.angle_alpha   90.00
_cell.angle_beta   90.00
_cell.angle_gamma   90.00
#
_symmetry.space_group_name_H-M   'P 1'
#
loop_
_entity.id
_entity.type
_entity.pdbx_description
1 polymer ?
#
loop_
_entity_poly.entity_id
_entity_poly.type
_entity_poly.pdbx_seq_one_letter_code
_entity_poly.pdbx_strand_id
1 'polypeptide(L)'
;VAGEITAAELPDIPAIVCQTVRETGYGSDYEVEIITHDQSGDIAGAVDGSNMGSPRKPSAAGCVGKGGARERTQFSPQAETELSGLCADAGAGDQGIMYGYACSETPQLLPLPVVLAHRLTLLLTNARKTGTIQGLGPDGKAQVSVEYQNGKPCRIAAVVVSCQHDADKNLDELRREITRHVIVPALRDLYPDPKTEVFINPSGRFVLGGFEA
;
A
#
# COMPACT_ATOMS: atom_id res chain seq x y z
N VAL A 1 -15.71 -1.78 -11.47
CA VAL A 1 -15.76 -0.79 -10.37
C VAL A 1 -17.16 -0.78 -9.78
N ALA A 2 -17.28 -0.89 -8.47
CA ALA A 2 -18.58 -0.85 -7.79
C ALA A 2 -18.50 0.08 -6.57
N GLY A 3 -19.58 0.80 -6.28
CA GLY A 3 -19.64 1.67 -5.10
C GLY A 3 -20.90 2.50 -5.03
N GLU A 4 -21.08 3.14 -3.87
CA GLU A 4 -22.08 4.17 -3.65
C GLU A 4 -21.41 5.54 -3.64
N ILE A 5 -21.88 6.47 -4.46
CA ILE A 5 -21.20 7.76 -4.68
C ILE A 5 -22.23 8.88 -4.61
N THR A 6 -21.93 9.90 -3.82
CA THR A 6 -22.62 11.19 -3.84
C THR A 6 -21.62 12.27 -4.24
N ALA A 7 -21.83 12.89 -5.40
CA ALA A 7 -21.00 13.97 -5.90
C ALA A 7 -21.81 14.91 -6.81
N ALA A 8 -21.43 16.19 -6.84
CA ALA A 8 -22.04 17.17 -7.74
C ALA A 8 -21.77 16.83 -9.22
N GLU A 9 -20.58 16.32 -9.52
CA GLU A 9 -20.19 15.80 -10.82
C GLU A 9 -19.42 14.49 -10.63
N LEU A 10 -19.83 13.46 -11.35
CA LEU A 10 -19.08 12.20 -11.38
C LEU A 10 -17.91 12.32 -12.36
N PRO A 11 -16.71 11.87 -11.97
CA PRO A 11 -15.61 11.78 -12.90
C PRO A 11 -15.89 10.73 -14.00
N ASP A 12 -15.21 10.83 -15.13
CA ASP A 12 -15.24 9.79 -16.17
C ASP A 12 -14.52 8.53 -15.66
N ILE A 13 -15.25 7.69 -14.90
CA ILE A 13 -14.73 6.47 -14.29
C ILE A 13 -14.14 5.52 -15.36
N PRO A 14 -14.79 5.25 -16.50
CA PRO A 14 -14.21 4.45 -17.55
C PRO A 14 -12.84 4.96 -18.02
N ALA A 15 -12.72 6.26 -18.28
CA ALA A 15 -11.46 6.85 -18.71
C ALA A 15 -10.35 6.69 -17.66
N ILE A 16 -10.68 6.92 -16.37
CA ILE A 16 -9.73 6.75 -15.25
C ILE A 16 -9.26 5.30 -15.15
N VAL A 17 -10.18 4.33 -15.25
CA VAL A 17 -9.84 2.90 -15.20
C VAL A 17 -8.92 2.55 -16.37
N CYS A 18 -9.28 2.92 -17.60
CA CYS A 18 -8.48 2.64 -18.79
C CYS A 18 -7.09 3.27 -18.69
N GLN A 19 -6.99 4.49 -18.18
CA GLN A 19 -5.71 5.15 -17.96
C GLN A 19 -4.85 4.41 -16.93
N THR A 20 -5.44 4.06 -15.78
CA THR A 20 -4.75 3.38 -14.68
C THR A 20 -4.23 2.01 -15.12
N VAL A 21 -5.04 1.23 -15.82
CA VAL A 21 -4.65 -0.10 -16.32
C VAL A 21 -3.50 0.02 -17.32
N ARG A 22 -3.56 1.00 -18.24
CA ARG A 22 -2.48 1.28 -19.20
C ARG A 22 -1.19 1.72 -18.50
N GLU A 23 -1.27 2.62 -17.54
CA GLU A 23 -0.10 3.09 -16.78
C GLU A 23 0.53 1.97 -15.95
N THR A 24 -0.27 0.99 -15.53
CA THR A 24 0.20 -0.22 -14.86
C THR A 24 0.93 -1.15 -15.83
N GLY A 25 0.65 -1.07 -17.12
CA GLY A 25 1.35 -1.81 -18.19
C GLY A 25 0.60 -3.04 -18.69
N TYR A 26 -0.67 -3.15 -18.41
CA TYR A 26 -1.54 -4.17 -19.03
C TYR A 26 -2.01 -3.74 -20.42
N GLY A 27 -2.38 -4.72 -21.25
CA GLY A 27 -2.97 -4.49 -22.58
C GLY A 27 -4.37 -3.85 -22.51
N SER A 28 -5.02 -3.77 -23.69
CA SER A 28 -6.35 -3.17 -23.84
C SER A 28 -7.50 -4.20 -23.91
N ASP A 29 -7.19 -5.47 -23.85
CA ASP A 29 -8.16 -6.57 -24.01
C ASP A 29 -8.84 -6.91 -22.69
N TYR A 30 -9.61 -5.95 -22.16
CA TYR A 30 -10.40 -6.10 -20.93
C TYR A 30 -11.72 -5.32 -21.06
N GLU A 31 -12.71 -5.79 -20.32
CA GLU A 31 -13.99 -5.10 -20.17
C GLU A 31 -14.03 -4.33 -18.84
N VAL A 32 -14.62 -3.14 -18.88
CA VAL A 32 -14.82 -2.32 -17.67
C VAL A 32 -16.30 -2.37 -17.30
N GLU A 33 -16.63 -3.04 -16.21
CA GLU A 33 -17.95 -3.00 -15.63
C GLU A 33 -18.01 -1.97 -14.51
N ILE A 34 -19.03 -1.09 -14.54
CA ILE A 34 -19.22 -0.04 -13.54
C ILE A 34 -20.62 -0.19 -12.98
N ILE A 35 -20.70 -0.42 -11.68
CA ILE A 35 -21.95 -0.53 -10.93
C ILE A 35 -21.91 0.50 -9.81
N THR A 36 -22.58 1.62 -10.03
CA THR A 36 -22.66 2.70 -9.03
C THR A 36 -24.11 2.98 -8.66
N HIS A 37 -24.33 3.29 -7.39
CA HIS A 37 -25.61 3.72 -6.84
C HIS A 37 -25.40 5.03 -6.08
N ASP A 38 -26.44 5.83 -6.01
CA ASP A 38 -26.47 6.99 -5.14
C ASP A 38 -26.55 6.53 -3.68
N GLN A 39 -25.85 7.22 -2.79
CA GLN A 39 -26.02 7.01 -1.36
C GLN A 39 -27.45 7.42 -0.95
N SER A 40 -28.01 6.78 0.08
CA SER A 40 -29.24 7.28 0.70
C SER A 40 -29.03 8.70 1.23
N GLY A 41 -30.09 9.52 1.20
CA GLY A 41 -30.01 10.90 1.71
C GLY A 41 -29.52 11.00 3.16
N ASP A 42 -29.82 9.98 3.97
CA ASP A 42 -29.40 9.93 5.38
C ASP A 42 -27.88 9.68 5.50
N ILE A 43 -27.31 8.78 4.69
CA ILE A 43 -25.87 8.50 4.67
C ILE A 43 -25.11 9.68 4.06
N ALA A 44 -25.57 10.17 2.91
CA ALA A 44 -24.94 11.31 2.25
C ALA A 44 -24.87 12.53 3.18
N GLY A 45 -25.99 12.89 3.84
CA GLY A 45 -26.01 13.99 4.79
C GLY A 45 -25.21 13.77 6.07
N ALA A 46 -24.97 12.52 6.46
CA ALA A 46 -24.12 12.18 7.61
C ALA A 46 -22.62 12.24 7.27
N VAL A 47 -22.26 11.99 6.01
CA VAL A 47 -20.87 12.03 5.53
C VAL A 47 -20.45 13.44 5.15
N ASP A 48 -21.30 14.19 4.46
CA ASP A 48 -20.98 15.57 4.03
C ASP A 48 -21.23 16.62 5.12
N GLY A 49 -21.82 16.21 6.25
CA GLY A 49 -22.12 17.10 7.38
C GLY A 49 -23.37 17.99 7.18
N SER A 50 -24.08 17.88 6.06
CA SER A 50 -25.26 18.73 5.77
C SER A 50 -26.42 18.51 6.75
N ASN A 51 -26.54 17.33 7.35
CA ASN A 51 -27.51 16.99 8.38
C ASN A 51 -27.02 17.29 9.81
N MET A 52 -25.82 17.81 9.98
CA MET A 52 -25.32 18.25 11.29
C MET A 52 -25.96 19.61 11.65
N GLY A 53 -27.16 19.58 12.21
CA GLY A 53 -27.65 20.73 12.97
C GLY A 53 -26.65 21.07 14.06
N SER A 54 -26.17 22.31 14.12
CA SER A 54 -25.20 22.93 15.03
C SER A 54 -24.18 21.98 15.68
N PRO A 55 -22.90 22.23 15.58
CA PRO A 55 -21.86 21.29 16.05
C PRO A 55 -22.18 20.89 17.49
N ARG A 56 -22.56 19.64 17.70
CA ARG A 56 -22.59 19.06 19.03
C ARG A 56 -21.14 19.08 19.50
N LYS A 57 -20.84 19.97 20.47
CA LYS A 57 -19.57 19.86 21.21
C LYS A 57 -19.42 18.41 21.60
N PRO A 58 -18.28 17.76 21.29
CA PRO A 58 -18.05 16.39 21.70
C PRO A 58 -18.30 16.33 23.20
N SER A 59 -19.36 15.64 23.60
CA SER A 59 -19.61 15.44 25.03
C SER A 59 -18.42 14.62 25.52
N ALA A 60 -17.74 15.14 26.53
CA ALA A 60 -16.68 14.43 27.25
C ALA A 60 -17.19 13.22 28.03
N ALA A 61 -18.39 12.72 27.68
CA ALA A 61 -19.03 11.55 28.27
C ALA A 61 -18.57 10.30 27.49
N GLY A 62 -17.43 9.83 27.82
CA GLY A 62 -17.20 8.56 28.43
C GLY A 62 -17.29 7.33 27.52
N CYS A 63 -16.16 6.89 27.03
CA CYS A 63 -15.81 5.48 27.14
C CYS A 63 -14.85 5.34 28.32
N VAL A 64 -15.38 5.29 29.53
CA VAL A 64 -14.60 4.89 30.70
C VAL A 64 -14.62 3.36 30.74
N GLY A 65 -13.75 2.74 29.96
CA GLY A 65 -13.27 1.40 30.22
C GLY A 65 -12.44 1.46 31.50
N LYS A 66 -12.90 0.79 32.58
CA LYS A 66 -12.09 0.54 33.77
C LYS A 66 -10.88 -0.31 33.39
N GLY A 67 -9.75 0.31 33.14
CA GLY A 67 -8.49 -0.37 32.84
C GLY A 67 -7.37 0.64 32.75
N GLY A 68 -6.54 0.74 33.82
CA GLY A 68 -5.21 1.28 33.87
C GLY A 68 -5.01 2.72 33.38
N ALA A 69 -4.64 3.62 34.29
CA ALA A 69 -4.21 4.99 33.94
C ALA A 69 -3.01 4.94 32.97
N ARG A 70 -3.29 5.06 31.66
CA ARG A 70 -2.29 5.49 30.67
C ARG A 70 -2.31 7.02 30.66
N GLU A 71 -1.16 7.61 30.87
CA GLU A 71 -0.97 9.04 30.67
C GLU A 71 -1.49 9.44 29.29
N ARG A 72 -2.52 10.29 29.26
CA ARG A 72 -2.95 10.94 28.04
C ARG A 72 -1.83 11.88 27.62
N THR A 73 -1.24 11.64 26.46
CA THR A 73 -0.40 12.63 25.81
C THR A 73 -1.27 13.85 25.55
N GLN A 74 -1.04 14.94 26.30
CA GLN A 74 -1.73 16.20 26.07
C GLN A 74 -1.14 16.83 24.81
N PHE A 75 -1.94 16.93 23.77
CA PHE A 75 -1.61 17.77 22.61
C PHE A 75 -1.59 19.24 23.06
N SER A 76 -0.69 20.04 22.47
CA SER A 76 -0.70 21.48 22.73
C SER A 76 -2.05 22.09 22.32
N PRO A 77 -2.55 23.12 22.99
CA PRO A 77 -3.81 23.78 22.62
C PRO A 77 -3.83 24.30 21.18
N GLN A 78 -2.67 24.60 20.60
CA GLN A 78 -2.51 25.00 19.20
C GLN A 78 -2.76 23.83 18.22
N ALA A 79 -2.25 22.63 18.53
CA ALA A 79 -2.50 21.46 17.71
C ALA A 79 -3.97 21.02 17.73
N GLU A 80 -4.66 21.18 18.87
CA GLU A 80 -6.10 20.93 18.95
C GLU A 80 -6.92 21.95 18.14
N THR A 81 -6.49 23.18 18.06
CA THR A 81 -7.16 24.24 17.27
C THR A 81 -6.93 24.03 15.76
N GLU A 82 -5.71 23.65 15.35
CA GLU A 82 -5.41 23.35 13.96
C GLU A 82 -6.16 22.09 13.46
N LEU A 83 -6.23 21.05 14.30
CA LEU A 83 -6.98 19.83 13.97
C LEU A 83 -8.50 20.08 13.89
N SER A 84 -9.04 20.91 14.79
CA SER A 84 -10.45 21.25 14.78
C SER A 84 -10.85 22.09 13.57
N GLY A 85 -9.96 22.93 13.06
CA GLY A 85 -10.19 23.72 11.84
C GLY A 85 -10.19 22.89 10.55
N LEU A 86 -9.42 21.80 10.51
CA LEU A 86 -9.35 20.90 9.35
C LEU A 86 -10.55 19.94 9.25
N CYS A 87 -11.24 19.69 10.35
CA CYS A 87 -12.36 18.72 10.41
C CYS A 87 -13.73 19.39 10.63
N ALA A 88 -13.82 20.71 10.64
CA ALA A 88 -15.04 21.43 11.02
C ALA A 88 -16.24 21.15 10.10
N ASP A 89 -15.98 20.81 8.84
CA ASP A 89 -17.00 20.62 7.80
C ASP A 89 -17.14 19.15 7.34
N ALA A 90 -16.38 18.21 7.92
CA ALA A 90 -16.45 16.82 7.55
C ALA A 90 -17.36 16.01 8.48
N GLY A 91 -18.38 15.37 7.93
CA GLY A 91 -19.22 14.42 8.65
C GLY A 91 -18.47 13.10 8.90
N ALA A 92 -18.88 12.36 9.94
CA ALA A 92 -18.33 11.07 10.31
C ALA A 92 -19.45 10.06 10.62
N GLY A 93 -20.51 10.10 9.84
CA GLY A 93 -21.72 9.30 10.06
C GLY A 93 -21.63 7.87 9.56
N ASP A 94 -20.55 7.47 8.92
CA ASP A 94 -20.34 6.12 8.45
C ASP A 94 -19.35 5.36 9.32
N GLN A 95 -19.32 4.04 9.16
CA GLN A 95 -18.45 3.12 9.91
C GLN A 95 -17.01 3.22 9.41
N GLY A 96 -16.06 3.13 10.32
CA GLY A 96 -14.64 3.09 9.98
C GLY A 96 -13.80 2.39 11.04
N ILE A 97 -12.81 1.61 10.60
CA ILE A 97 -11.78 1.05 11.45
C ILE A 97 -10.43 1.46 10.87
N MET A 98 -9.60 2.05 11.72
CA MET A 98 -8.28 2.53 11.32
C MET A 98 -7.20 1.88 12.17
N TYR A 99 -6.09 1.51 11.52
CA TYR A 99 -4.92 0.95 12.19
C TYR A 99 -3.74 1.87 11.96
N GLY A 100 -2.96 2.10 12.99
CA GLY A 100 -1.71 2.82 12.91
C GLY A 100 -0.59 2.05 13.60
N TYR A 101 0.58 2.01 12.98
CA TYR A 101 1.78 1.43 13.57
C TYR A 101 3.01 2.24 13.15
N ALA A 102 3.90 2.49 14.09
CA ALA A 102 5.19 3.12 13.83
C ALA A 102 6.25 2.52 14.75
N CYS A 103 7.48 2.42 14.24
CA CYS A 103 8.64 1.98 15.01
C CYS A 103 9.89 2.78 14.60
N SER A 104 10.95 2.69 15.38
CA SER A 104 12.21 3.40 15.14
C SER A 104 13.28 2.60 14.38
N GLU A 105 12.88 1.52 13.68
CA GLU A 105 13.83 0.65 12.99
C GLU A 105 14.43 1.30 11.73
N THR A 106 13.64 2.13 11.06
CA THR A 106 14.02 2.77 9.81
C THR A 106 13.64 4.26 9.82
N PRO A 107 14.27 5.08 8.97
CA PRO A 107 13.88 6.49 8.82
C PRO A 107 12.42 6.70 8.38
N GLN A 108 11.80 5.67 7.76
CA GLN A 108 10.40 5.68 7.36
C GLN A 108 9.44 5.39 8.53
N LEU A 109 9.96 5.16 9.73
CA LEU A 109 9.22 4.77 10.94
C LEU A 109 8.43 3.46 10.75
N LEU A 110 8.90 2.57 9.89
CA LEU A 110 8.32 1.27 9.59
C LEU A 110 9.32 0.15 9.88
N PRO A 111 8.85 -1.09 10.13
CA PRO A 111 9.71 -2.26 10.27
C PRO A 111 10.60 -2.48 9.05
N LEU A 112 11.84 -2.89 9.29
CA LEU A 112 12.83 -3.12 8.22
C LEU A 112 12.33 -4.06 7.11
N PRO A 113 11.68 -5.22 7.39
CA PRO A 113 11.19 -6.10 6.33
C PRO A 113 10.16 -5.43 5.42
N VAL A 114 9.28 -4.57 5.98
CA VAL A 114 8.28 -3.83 5.19
C VAL A 114 8.96 -2.84 4.25
N VAL A 115 9.92 -2.06 4.76
CA VAL A 115 10.67 -1.08 3.95
C VAL A 115 11.45 -1.76 2.83
N LEU A 116 12.09 -2.89 3.12
CA LEU A 116 12.84 -3.64 2.11
C LEU A 116 11.92 -4.28 1.05
N ALA A 117 10.78 -4.86 1.45
CA ALA A 117 9.82 -5.42 0.52
C ALA A 117 9.25 -4.33 -0.43
N HIS A 118 8.88 -3.16 0.09
CA HIS A 118 8.45 -2.03 -0.74
C HIS A 118 9.56 -1.53 -1.67
N ARG A 119 10.80 -1.48 -1.21
CA ARG A 119 11.95 -1.09 -2.05
C ARG A 119 12.18 -2.07 -3.18
N LEU A 120 12.07 -3.37 -2.92
CA LEU A 120 12.19 -4.42 -3.94
C LEU A 120 11.12 -4.28 -5.03
N THR A 121 9.85 -4.13 -4.66
CA THR A 121 8.75 -3.96 -5.62
C THR A 121 8.86 -2.65 -6.41
N LEU A 122 9.30 -1.56 -5.77
CA LEU A 122 9.54 -0.28 -6.45
C LEU A 122 10.67 -0.40 -7.50
N LEU A 123 11.79 -1.04 -7.14
CA LEU A 123 12.90 -1.25 -8.08
C LEU A 123 12.51 -2.20 -9.21
N LEU A 124 11.70 -3.23 -8.94
CA LEU A 124 11.16 -4.12 -9.95
C LEU A 124 10.29 -3.34 -10.96
N THR A 125 9.37 -2.51 -10.46
CA THR A 125 8.53 -1.64 -11.29
C THR A 125 9.37 -0.66 -12.13
N ASN A 126 10.38 -0.05 -11.54
CA ASN A 126 11.26 0.87 -12.24
C ASN A 126 12.07 0.14 -13.32
N ALA A 127 12.63 -1.04 -13.02
CA ALA A 127 13.39 -1.84 -13.99
C ALA A 127 12.53 -2.21 -15.22
N ARG A 128 11.26 -2.53 -15.01
CA ARG A 128 10.29 -2.76 -16.07
C ARG A 128 10.01 -1.48 -16.88
N LYS A 129 9.62 -0.39 -16.21
CA LYS A 129 9.23 0.88 -16.86
C LYS A 129 10.37 1.53 -17.64
N THR A 130 11.61 1.39 -17.17
CA THR A 130 12.80 1.91 -17.85
C THR A 130 13.36 0.96 -18.90
N GLY A 131 12.84 -0.27 -19.01
CA GLY A 131 13.38 -1.30 -19.91
C GLY A 131 14.76 -1.82 -19.49
N THR A 132 15.18 -1.58 -18.24
CA THR A 132 16.45 -2.11 -17.70
C THR A 132 16.46 -3.63 -17.69
N ILE A 133 15.30 -4.25 -17.42
CA ILE A 133 15.06 -5.68 -17.57
C ILE A 133 13.95 -5.86 -18.59
N GLN A 134 14.28 -6.41 -19.74
CA GLN A 134 13.33 -6.67 -20.82
C GLN A 134 12.44 -7.88 -20.48
N GLY A 135 11.19 -7.86 -20.92
CA GLY A 135 10.27 -8.97 -20.77
C GLY A 135 9.72 -9.14 -19.34
N LEU A 136 9.71 -8.08 -18.52
CA LEU A 136 8.99 -8.07 -17.25
C LEU A 136 7.53 -7.66 -17.44
N GLY A 137 6.61 -8.43 -16.89
CA GLY A 137 5.20 -8.07 -16.76
C GLY A 137 4.93 -7.15 -15.54
N PRO A 138 3.70 -6.63 -15.43
CA PRO A 138 3.33 -5.68 -14.38
C PRO A 138 3.13 -6.32 -13.00
N ASP A 139 2.83 -7.61 -12.90
CA ASP A 139 2.61 -8.28 -11.62
C ASP A 139 3.93 -8.69 -10.96
N GLY A 140 4.08 -8.31 -9.68
CA GLY A 140 5.30 -8.61 -8.93
C GLY A 140 5.06 -8.62 -7.43
N LYS A 141 5.74 -9.54 -6.75
CA LYS A 141 5.65 -9.76 -5.31
C LYS A 141 7.03 -9.80 -4.70
N ALA A 142 7.16 -9.27 -3.48
CA ALA A 142 8.38 -9.39 -2.70
C ALA A 142 8.06 -9.76 -1.25
N GLN A 143 8.90 -10.62 -0.68
CA GLN A 143 8.87 -10.97 0.73
C GLN A 143 10.29 -10.89 1.28
N VAL A 144 10.42 -10.36 2.49
CA VAL A 144 11.71 -10.28 3.19
C VAL A 144 11.54 -10.85 4.60
N SER A 145 12.40 -11.80 4.95
CA SER A 145 12.51 -12.34 6.30
C SER A 145 13.74 -11.76 6.99
N VAL A 146 13.53 -11.18 8.16
CA VAL A 146 14.60 -10.54 8.96
C VAL A 146 14.72 -11.26 10.29
N GLU A 147 15.95 -11.58 10.68
CA GLU A 147 16.23 -12.06 12.04
C GLU A 147 16.31 -10.87 13.00
N TYR A 148 15.69 -11.06 14.17
CA TYR A 148 15.70 -10.10 15.26
C TYR A 148 16.42 -10.68 16.47
N GLN A 149 17.28 -9.87 17.09
CA GLN A 149 17.89 -10.18 18.36
C GLN A 149 17.63 -9.05 19.35
N ASN A 150 17.05 -9.39 20.50
CA ASN A 150 16.65 -8.42 21.52
C ASN A 150 15.75 -7.28 20.96
N GLY A 151 14.82 -7.61 20.07
CA GLY A 151 13.89 -6.66 19.46
C GLY A 151 14.51 -5.74 18.39
N LYS A 152 15.74 -5.99 17.96
CA LYS A 152 16.42 -5.22 16.90
C LYS A 152 16.71 -6.10 15.69
N PRO A 153 16.53 -5.60 14.46
CA PRO A 153 16.88 -6.35 13.26
C PRO A 153 18.40 -6.53 13.22
N CYS A 154 18.87 -7.77 12.95
CA CYS A 154 20.29 -8.09 12.92
C CYS A 154 20.79 -8.56 11.55
N ARG A 155 20.00 -9.31 10.79
CA ARG A 155 20.35 -9.71 9.44
C ARG A 155 19.12 -10.07 8.60
N ILE A 156 19.27 -10.08 7.28
CA ILE A 156 18.26 -10.59 6.36
C ILE A 156 18.45 -12.10 6.25
N ALA A 157 17.42 -12.86 6.64
CA ALA A 157 17.45 -14.32 6.56
C ALA A 157 17.12 -14.81 5.14
N ALA A 158 16.05 -14.27 4.55
CA ALA A 158 15.62 -14.65 3.21
C ALA A 158 14.97 -13.49 2.45
N VAL A 159 15.09 -13.53 1.12
CA VAL A 159 14.42 -12.64 0.18
C VAL A 159 13.76 -13.50 -0.89
N VAL A 160 12.45 -13.27 -1.10
CA VAL A 160 11.71 -13.90 -2.19
C VAL A 160 11.22 -12.79 -3.12
N VAL A 161 11.48 -12.94 -4.42
CA VAL A 161 10.92 -12.07 -5.47
C VAL A 161 10.23 -12.96 -6.48
N SER A 162 8.96 -12.69 -6.75
CA SER A 162 8.22 -13.31 -7.83
C SER A 162 7.77 -12.22 -8.80
N CYS A 163 8.09 -12.36 -10.07
CA CYS A 163 7.78 -11.38 -11.10
C CYS A 163 7.26 -12.05 -12.35
N GLN A 164 6.20 -11.47 -12.90
CA GLN A 164 5.63 -11.84 -14.18
C GLN A 164 6.64 -11.54 -15.29
N HIS A 165 6.71 -12.43 -16.28
CA HIS A 165 7.63 -12.28 -17.41
C HIS A 165 7.06 -12.88 -18.70
N ASP A 166 7.61 -12.44 -19.82
CA ASP A 166 7.22 -12.96 -21.14
C ASP A 166 7.47 -14.47 -21.26
N ALA A 167 6.67 -15.12 -22.09
CA ALA A 167 6.69 -16.57 -22.26
C ALA A 167 8.02 -17.11 -22.79
N ASP A 168 8.78 -16.32 -23.52
CA ASP A 168 10.09 -16.65 -24.13
C ASP A 168 11.28 -16.23 -23.26
N LYS A 169 11.04 -15.49 -22.16
CA LYS A 169 12.12 -15.06 -21.25
C LYS A 169 12.82 -16.24 -20.59
N ASN A 170 14.16 -16.26 -20.69
CA ASN A 170 14.98 -17.25 -20.02
C ASN A 170 15.01 -17.00 -18.50
N LEU A 171 14.65 -18.00 -17.70
CA LEU A 171 14.56 -17.87 -16.24
C LEU A 171 15.92 -17.62 -15.56
N ASP A 172 16.98 -18.22 -16.05
CA ASP A 172 18.30 -18.04 -15.42
C ASP A 172 18.89 -16.67 -15.72
N GLU A 173 18.58 -16.13 -16.90
CA GLU A 173 18.89 -14.74 -17.24
C GLU A 173 18.08 -13.79 -16.37
N LEU A 174 16.77 -13.98 -16.27
CA LEU A 174 15.88 -13.20 -15.43
C LEU A 174 16.36 -13.17 -13.96
N ARG A 175 16.74 -14.32 -13.41
CA ARG A 175 17.28 -14.42 -12.04
C ARG A 175 18.55 -13.59 -11.85
N ARG A 176 19.47 -13.62 -12.81
CA ARG A 176 20.68 -12.79 -12.77
C ARG A 176 20.37 -11.31 -12.84
N GLU A 177 19.48 -10.91 -13.74
CA GLU A 177 19.07 -9.50 -13.89
C GLU A 177 18.35 -8.97 -12.63
N ILE A 178 17.41 -9.75 -12.07
CA ILE A 178 16.72 -9.38 -10.82
C ILE A 178 17.71 -9.25 -9.67
N THR A 179 18.65 -10.19 -9.55
CA THR A 179 19.68 -10.08 -8.51
C THR A 179 20.47 -8.80 -8.66
N ARG A 180 20.96 -8.49 -9.87
CA ARG A 180 21.82 -7.35 -10.15
C ARG A 180 21.10 -6.01 -10.03
N HIS A 181 19.89 -5.89 -10.59
CA HIS A 181 19.21 -4.61 -10.76
C HIS A 181 18.15 -4.33 -9.71
N VAL A 182 17.71 -5.35 -8.98
CA VAL A 182 16.64 -5.20 -7.97
C VAL A 182 17.15 -5.56 -6.57
N ILE A 183 17.66 -6.78 -6.36
CA ILE A 183 17.99 -7.25 -5.00
C ILE A 183 19.21 -6.52 -4.44
N VAL A 184 20.33 -6.51 -5.16
CA VAL A 184 21.56 -5.84 -4.69
C VAL A 184 21.32 -4.35 -4.39
N PRO A 185 20.68 -3.56 -5.27
CA PRO A 185 20.39 -2.16 -4.96
C PRO A 185 19.36 -1.96 -3.83
N ALA A 186 18.40 -2.91 -3.66
CA ALA A 186 17.42 -2.81 -2.59
C ALA A 186 18.03 -3.01 -1.21
N LEU A 187 18.91 -3.97 -1.09
CA LEU A 187 19.51 -4.38 0.19
C LEU A 187 20.75 -3.56 0.54
N ARG A 188 21.43 -2.95 -0.44
CA ARG A 188 22.64 -2.11 -0.23
C ARG A 188 23.64 -2.80 0.71
N ASP A 189 24.00 -2.12 1.81
CA ASP A 189 25.01 -2.57 2.80
C ASP A 189 24.59 -3.81 3.59
N LEU A 190 23.31 -4.19 3.50
CA LEU A 190 22.77 -5.41 4.13
C LEU A 190 23.02 -6.67 3.27
N TYR A 191 23.58 -6.52 2.06
CA TYR A 191 23.90 -7.59 1.12
C TYR A 191 25.26 -7.33 0.45
N PRO A 192 26.11 -8.34 0.19
CA PRO A 192 25.83 -9.77 0.38
C PRO A 192 26.17 -10.29 1.79
N ASP A 193 25.16 -10.90 2.44
CA ASP A 193 25.41 -11.82 3.56
C ASP A 193 25.39 -13.25 2.99
N PRO A 194 26.45 -14.05 3.14
CA PRO A 194 26.53 -15.40 2.57
C PRO A 194 25.48 -16.38 3.13
N LYS A 195 24.82 -16.01 4.24
CA LYS A 195 23.74 -16.80 4.85
C LYS A 195 22.34 -16.34 4.40
N THR A 196 22.24 -15.25 3.63
CA THR A 196 20.94 -14.79 3.11
C THR A 196 20.50 -15.69 1.96
N GLU A 197 19.35 -16.32 2.11
CA GLU A 197 18.73 -17.11 1.05
C GLU A 197 17.99 -16.19 0.07
N VAL A 198 18.18 -16.39 -1.22
CA VAL A 198 17.53 -15.59 -2.27
C VAL A 198 16.77 -16.51 -3.21
N PHE A 199 15.46 -16.28 -3.32
CA PHE A 199 14.56 -17.02 -4.18
C PHE A 199 13.94 -16.08 -5.22
N ILE A 200 14.14 -16.39 -6.50
CA ILE A 200 13.56 -15.63 -7.60
C ILE A 200 12.74 -16.58 -8.46
N ASN A 201 11.42 -16.31 -8.56
CA ASN A 201 10.45 -17.18 -9.20
C ASN A 201 10.65 -18.66 -8.78
N PRO A 202 10.56 -18.98 -7.46
CA PRO A 202 10.88 -20.31 -6.95
C PRO A 202 9.99 -21.42 -7.50
N SER A 203 8.74 -21.10 -7.83
CA SER A 203 7.79 -22.02 -8.46
C SER A 203 8.00 -22.20 -9.98
N GLY A 204 8.97 -21.52 -10.58
CA GLY A 204 9.26 -21.57 -11.99
C GLY A 204 8.66 -20.40 -12.78
N ARG A 205 8.06 -20.70 -13.95
CA ARG A 205 7.52 -19.69 -14.86
C ARG A 205 6.32 -18.96 -14.25
N PHE A 206 6.29 -17.64 -14.47
CA PHE A 206 5.19 -16.78 -14.07
C PHE A 206 4.81 -15.87 -15.25
N VAL A 207 4.01 -16.39 -16.18
CA VAL A 207 3.61 -15.72 -17.43
C VAL A 207 2.24 -15.05 -17.27
N LEU A 208 1.26 -15.76 -16.71
CA LEU A 208 -0.05 -15.20 -16.41
C LEU A 208 -0.07 -14.58 -15.03
N GLY A 209 -0.50 -13.34 -14.91
CA GLY A 209 -0.55 -12.60 -13.66
C GLY A 209 -1.48 -11.40 -13.69
N GLY A 210 -1.71 -10.80 -12.52
CA GLY A 210 -2.62 -9.68 -12.38
C GLY A 210 -4.07 -10.08 -12.68
N PHE A 211 -4.80 -9.24 -13.40
CA PHE A 211 -6.21 -9.52 -13.74
C PHE A 211 -6.38 -10.51 -14.92
N GLU A 212 -5.30 -10.92 -15.56
CA GLU A 212 -5.31 -11.93 -16.63
C GLU A 212 -5.24 -13.38 -16.08
N ALA A 213 -5.00 -13.55 -14.75
CA ALA A 213 -4.80 -14.83 -14.08
C ALA A 213 -6.08 -15.40 -13.48
#